data_70a6b823af79dbef160056c24ee68187
#
_entry.id   70a6b823af79dbef160056c24ee68187
#
_cell.length_a   1.000
_cell.length_b   1.000
_cell.length_c   1.000
_cell.angle_alpha   90.00
_cell.angle_beta   90.00
_cell.angle_gamma   90.00
#
_symmetry.space_group_name_H-M   'P 1'
#
loop_
_entity.id
_entity.type
_entity.pdbx_description
1 polymer ?
#
loop_
_entity_poly.entity_id
_entity_poly.type
_entity_poly.pdbx_seq_one_letter_code
_entity_poly.pdbx_strand_id
1 'polypeptide(L)'
;MKFRLLFLVAATALLAACGPTEQQQADYAAVYRSGVSSAIYDKMVHGDPLSIGDVCSLSRAGVSDGIIIRYIRDEGSVYALTSSDFDRLKHAGVSPSVIDFMAQTGYQGSPYGPYPYGPYPYYGGYPYWYGPPIGVGIGFGWGHHWR
;
A
#
# COMPACT_ATOMS: atom_id res chain seq x y z
N MET A 1 16.73 -12.16 51.29
CA MET A 1 17.62 -11.70 50.20
C MET A 1 17.32 -12.34 48.83
N LYS A 2 16.76 -13.54 48.72
CA LYS A 2 16.50 -14.23 47.46
C LYS A 2 15.34 -13.63 46.62
N PHE A 3 14.36 -12.99 47.25
CA PHE A 3 13.23 -12.36 46.53
C PHE A 3 13.58 -11.07 45.76
N ARG A 4 14.58 -10.32 46.24
CA ARG A 4 15.00 -9.08 45.54
C ARG A 4 15.79 -9.33 44.25
N LEU A 5 16.49 -10.47 44.18
CA LEU A 5 17.21 -10.85 42.94
C LEU A 5 16.27 -11.29 41.83
N LEU A 6 15.15 -11.95 42.17
CA LEU A 6 14.14 -12.39 41.17
C LEU A 6 13.40 -11.20 40.51
N PHE A 7 13.13 -10.12 41.27
CA PHE A 7 12.52 -8.93 40.73
C PHE A 7 13.43 -8.13 39.78
N LEU A 8 14.75 -8.12 40.06
CA LEU A 8 15.72 -7.46 39.20
C LEU A 8 15.89 -8.17 37.83
N VAL A 9 15.84 -9.50 37.80
CA VAL A 9 15.94 -10.28 36.55
C VAL A 9 14.66 -10.16 35.71
N ALA A 10 13.49 -10.06 36.33
CA ALA A 10 12.23 -9.86 35.61
C ALA A 10 12.10 -8.46 35.01
N ALA A 11 12.66 -7.43 35.62
CA ALA A 11 12.64 -6.05 35.11
C ALA A 11 13.54 -5.85 33.90
N THR A 12 14.63 -6.60 33.75
CA THR A 12 15.52 -6.50 32.59
C THR A 12 14.95 -7.17 31.31
N ALA A 13 14.06 -8.16 31.47
CA ALA A 13 13.45 -8.84 30.36
C ALA A 13 12.38 -7.97 29.62
N LEU A 14 11.81 -6.98 30.31
CA LEU A 14 10.80 -6.07 29.73
C LEU A 14 11.37 -4.95 28.86
N LEU A 15 12.65 -4.66 28.94
CA LEU A 15 13.32 -3.61 28.16
C LEU A 15 13.80 -4.11 26.78
N ALA A 16 13.81 -5.41 26.52
CA ALA A 16 14.24 -5.99 25.25
C ALA A 16 13.16 -5.93 24.13
N ALA A 17 11.94 -5.48 24.44
CA ALA A 17 10.80 -5.56 23.52
C ALA A 17 10.65 -4.35 22.59
N CYS A 18 11.50 -3.31 22.68
CA CYS A 18 11.39 -2.08 21.88
C CYS A 18 12.46 -1.94 20.78
N GLY A 19 13.23 -2.99 20.50
CA GLY A 19 14.20 -2.97 19.40
C GLY A 19 13.57 -3.46 18.07
N PRO A 20 14.21 -3.16 16.92
CA PRO A 20 13.78 -3.69 15.65
C PRO A 20 13.81 -5.23 15.70
N THR A 21 12.77 -5.86 15.13
CA THR A 21 12.69 -7.33 15.07
C THR A 21 13.81 -7.90 14.19
N GLU A 22 14.15 -9.17 14.36
CA GLU A 22 15.14 -9.84 13.49
C GLU A 22 14.76 -9.73 12.01
N GLN A 23 13.46 -9.78 11.71
CA GLN A 23 12.96 -9.61 10.34
C GLN A 23 13.22 -8.21 9.81
N GLN A 24 12.97 -7.16 10.60
CA GLN A 24 13.26 -5.78 10.20
C GLN A 24 14.75 -5.54 9.99
N GLN A 25 15.60 -6.12 10.82
CA GLN A 25 17.05 -6.05 10.64
C GLN A 25 17.50 -6.73 9.34
N ALA A 26 16.94 -7.89 9.03
CA ALA A 26 17.22 -8.60 7.77
C ALA A 26 16.74 -7.78 6.56
N ASP A 27 15.58 -7.16 6.64
CA ASP A 27 15.02 -6.30 5.59
C ASP A 27 15.89 -5.06 5.36
N TYR A 28 16.31 -4.36 6.42
CA TYR A 28 17.23 -3.22 6.30
C TYR A 28 18.59 -3.63 5.72
N ALA A 29 19.13 -4.78 6.12
CA ALA A 29 20.36 -5.30 5.53
C ALA A 29 20.20 -5.63 4.05
N ALA A 30 19.03 -6.10 3.61
CA ALA A 30 18.74 -6.35 2.20
C ALA A 30 18.63 -5.04 1.41
N VAL A 31 17.95 -4.03 1.95
CA VAL A 31 17.85 -2.68 1.36
C VAL A 31 19.23 -2.03 1.24
N TYR A 32 20.06 -2.10 2.27
CA TYR A 32 21.43 -1.58 2.22
C TYR A 32 22.25 -2.20 1.10
N ARG A 33 22.17 -3.54 0.95
CA ARG A 33 22.90 -4.28 -0.09
C ARG A 33 22.39 -4.02 -1.50
N SER A 34 21.15 -3.57 -1.67
CA SER A 34 20.58 -3.26 -2.99
C SER A 34 21.19 -2.00 -3.64
N GLY A 35 21.97 -1.22 -2.88
CA GLY A 35 22.61 0.00 -3.38
C GLY A 35 21.65 1.18 -3.57
N VAL A 36 20.49 1.15 -2.91
CA VAL A 36 19.60 2.32 -2.86
C VAL A 36 20.30 3.50 -2.20
N SER A 37 19.86 4.73 -2.49
CA SER A 37 20.49 5.94 -1.92
C SER A 37 20.42 5.92 -0.39
N SER A 38 21.48 6.45 0.26
CA SER A 38 21.52 6.53 1.73
C SER A 38 20.33 7.28 2.31
N ALA A 39 19.85 8.32 1.61
CA ALA A 39 18.67 9.07 2.04
C ALA A 39 17.40 8.23 2.17
N ILE A 40 17.17 7.26 1.28
CA ILE A 40 16.04 6.35 1.35
C ILE A 40 16.26 5.32 2.48
N TYR A 41 17.47 4.79 2.59
CA TYR A 41 17.84 3.89 3.67
C TYR A 41 17.65 4.55 5.04
N ASP A 42 18.11 5.79 5.21
CA ASP A 42 17.96 6.54 6.44
C ASP A 42 16.48 6.76 6.82
N LYS A 43 15.63 7.11 5.84
CA LYS A 43 14.18 7.19 6.05
C LYS A 43 13.62 5.87 6.60
N MET A 44 14.00 4.75 5.99
CA MET A 44 13.50 3.43 6.43
C MET A 44 13.97 3.10 7.84
N VAL A 45 15.21 3.40 8.20
CA VAL A 45 15.72 3.16 9.55
C VAL A 45 15.03 4.04 10.61
N HIS A 46 14.66 5.28 10.25
CA HIS A 46 13.96 6.20 11.14
C HIS A 46 12.43 5.98 11.17
N GLY A 47 11.88 5.13 10.29
CA GLY A 47 10.45 4.92 10.18
C GLY A 47 9.72 6.08 9.50
N ASP A 48 10.40 6.82 8.63
CA ASP A 48 9.83 7.96 7.92
C ASP A 48 9.01 7.50 6.69
N PRO A 49 7.92 8.20 6.33
CA PRO A 49 7.10 7.87 5.17
C PRO A 49 7.90 7.84 3.86
N LEU A 50 7.69 6.80 3.05
CA LEU A 50 8.24 6.72 1.71
C LEU A 50 7.40 7.52 0.73
N SER A 51 8.04 8.35 -0.08
CA SER A 51 7.37 8.97 -1.23
C SER A 51 7.19 7.95 -2.36
N ILE A 52 6.30 8.25 -3.32
CA ILE A 52 6.15 7.47 -4.56
C ILE A 52 7.50 7.32 -5.29
N GLY A 53 8.32 8.38 -5.27
CA GLY A 53 9.67 8.36 -5.86
C GLY A 53 10.62 7.40 -5.15
N ASP A 54 10.52 7.30 -3.81
CA ASP A 54 11.33 6.37 -3.02
C ASP A 54 10.95 4.92 -3.33
N VAL A 55 9.63 4.62 -3.43
CA VAL A 55 9.12 3.29 -3.83
C VAL A 55 9.62 2.92 -5.22
N CYS A 56 9.56 3.84 -6.19
CA CYS A 56 10.13 3.63 -7.53
C CYS A 56 11.64 3.32 -7.48
N SER A 57 12.38 3.99 -6.61
CA SER A 57 13.82 3.78 -6.48
C SER A 57 14.17 2.45 -5.83
N LEU A 58 13.43 2.04 -4.79
CA LEU A 58 13.56 0.74 -4.16
C LEU A 58 13.29 -0.41 -5.15
N SER A 59 12.22 -0.28 -5.94
CA SER A 59 11.86 -1.28 -6.94
C SER A 59 12.95 -1.39 -8.02
N ARG A 60 13.47 -0.27 -8.54
CA ARG A 60 14.58 -0.26 -9.51
C ARG A 60 15.88 -0.83 -8.95
N ALA A 61 16.12 -0.66 -7.67
CA ALA A 61 17.27 -1.25 -6.98
C ALA A 61 17.11 -2.76 -6.70
N GLY A 62 15.97 -3.35 -7.09
CA GLY A 62 15.70 -4.78 -6.93
C GLY A 62 15.35 -5.18 -5.50
N VAL A 63 14.91 -4.25 -4.67
CA VAL A 63 14.37 -4.57 -3.34
C VAL A 63 13.08 -5.37 -3.52
N SER A 64 12.93 -6.48 -2.78
CA SER A 64 11.77 -7.34 -2.95
C SER A 64 10.47 -6.65 -2.53
N ASP A 65 9.38 -6.95 -3.26
CA ASP A 65 8.04 -6.41 -2.99
C ASP A 65 7.60 -6.63 -1.55
N GLY A 66 7.92 -7.79 -1.00
CA GLY A 66 7.58 -8.12 0.39
C GLY A 66 8.22 -7.19 1.41
N ILE A 67 9.44 -6.71 1.17
CA ILE A 67 10.11 -5.72 2.04
C ILE A 67 9.40 -4.37 1.92
N ILE A 68 9.12 -3.92 0.70
CA ILE A 68 8.44 -2.64 0.46
C ILE A 68 7.04 -2.64 1.11
N ILE A 69 6.26 -3.71 0.90
CA ILE A 69 4.90 -3.84 1.47
C ILE A 69 4.93 -3.90 2.99
N ARG A 70 5.87 -4.67 3.60
CA ARG A 70 6.00 -4.71 5.06
C ARG A 70 6.32 -3.34 5.61
N TYR A 71 7.29 -2.65 5.02
CA TYR A 71 7.67 -1.33 5.47
C TYR A 71 6.49 -0.34 5.44
N ILE A 72 5.77 -0.24 4.31
CA ILE A 72 4.60 0.64 4.15
C ILE A 72 3.51 0.29 5.19
N ARG A 73 3.32 -1.00 5.47
CA ARG A 73 2.34 -1.47 6.46
C ARG A 73 2.74 -1.10 7.88
N ASP A 74 4.00 -1.33 8.24
CA ASP A 74 4.51 -1.15 9.60
C ASP A 74 4.60 0.34 9.96
N GLU A 75 4.94 1.17 8.97
CA GLU A 75 5.02 2.62 9.12
C GLU A 75 3.62 3.29 9.05
N GLY A 76 2.64 2.63 8.43
CA GLY A 76 1.25 3.09 8.39
C GLY A 76 0.95 4.19 7.38
N SER A 77 1.78 4.37 6.36
CA SER A 77 1.55 5.36 5.30
C SER A 77 0.26 5.13 4.52
N VAL A 78 -0.40 6.24 4.20
CA VAL A 78 -1.60 6.28 3.37
C VAL A 78 -1.29 6.98 2.05
N TYR A 79 -1.54 6.31 0.92
CA TYR A 79 -1.26 6.84 -0.41
C TYR A 79 -2.56 7.13 -1.17
N ALA A 80 -2.85 8.40 -1.41
CA ALA A 80 -3.92 8.83 -2.31
C ALA A 80 -3.37 8.87 -3.75
N LEU A 81 -3.29 7.71 -4.42
CA LEU A 81 -2.72 7.60 -5.75
C LEU A 81 -3.62 8.23 -6.82
N THR A 82 -3.05 9.10 -7.64
CA THR A 82 -3.66 9.63 -8.85
C THR A 82 -3.37 8.74 -10.06
N SER A 83 -4.08 8.93 -11.18
CA SER A 83 -3.80 8.20 -12.43
C SER A 83 -2.36 8.37 -12.89
N SER A 84 -1.79 9.57 -12.74
CA SER A 84 -0.38 9.84 -13.07
C SER A 84 0.60 9.12 -12.16
N ASP A 85 0.24 8.87 -10.89
CA ASP A 85 1.07 8.10 -9.97
C ASP A 85 1.07 6.62 -10.34
N PHE A 86 -0.08 6.07 -10.75
CA PHE A 86 -0.16 4.71 -11.28
C PHE A 86 0.74 4.52 -12.50
N ASP A 87 0.70 5.45 -13.46
CA ASP A 87 1.56 5.40 -14.64
C ASP A 87 3.04 5.49 -14.27
N ARG A 88 3.39 6.40 -13.35
CA ARG A 88 4.75 6.56 -12.86
C ARG A 88 5.29 5.29 -12.18
N LEU A 89 4.50 4.67 -11.33
CA LEU A 89 4.86 3.42 -10.65
C LEU A 89 5.07 2.28 -11.66
N LYS A 90 4.15 2.11 -12.61
CA LYS A 90 4.26 1.11 -13.69
C LYS A 90 5.50 1.33 -14.55
N HIS A 91 5.76 2.56 -15.00
CA HIS A 91 6.94 2.90 -15.79
C HIS A 91 8.25 2.71 -15.02
N ALA A 92 8.21 2.80 -13.70
CA ALA A 92 9.37 2.54 -12.84
C ALA A 92 9.63 1.04 -12.62
N GLY A 93 8.73 0.16 -13.09
CA GLY A 93 8.83 -1.29 -12.90
C GLY A 93 8.38 -1.76 -11.52
N VAL A 94 7.60 -0.93 -10.80
CA VAL A 94 7.01 -1.35 -9.53
C VAL A 94 5.98 -2.44 -9.80
N SER A 95 6.02 -3.50 -9.02
CA SER A 95 5.13 -4.64 -9.22
C SER A 95 3.66 -4.30 -8.94
N PRO A 96 2.72 -5.00 -9.61
CA PRO A 96 1.31 -4.83 -9.32
C PRO A 96 0.94 -5.03 -7.86
N SER A 97 1.59 -5.97 -7.16
CA SER A 97 1.33 -6.24 -5.74
C SER A 97 1.65 -5.05 -4.84
N VAL A 98 2.73 -4.32 -5.11
CA VAL A 98 3.08 -3.10 -4.36
C VAL A 98 2.10 -1.98 -4.68
N ILE A 99 1.78 -1.79 -5.97
CA ILE A 99 0.84 -0.74 -6.42
C ILE A 99 -0.55 -0.95 -5.80
N ASP A 100 -1.07 -2.18 -5.85
CA ASP A 100 -2.37 -2.53 -5.29
C ASP A 100 -2.39 -2.33 -3.77
N PHE A 101 -1.31 -2.70 -3.07
CA PHE A 101 -1.20 -2.47 -1.65
C PHE A 101 -1.21 -0.98 -1.31
N MET A 102 -0.42 -0.16 -2.03
CA MET A 102 -0.41 1.30 -1.86
C MET A 102 -1.81 1.90 -2.10
N ALA A 103 -2.50 1.49 -3.16
CA ALA A 103 -3.86 1.94 -3.45
C ALA A 103 -4.84 1.57 -2.34
N GLN A 104 -4.73 0.37 -1.77
CA GLN A 104 -5.59 -0.06 -0.65
C GLN A 104 -5.40 0.80 0.59
N THR A 105 -4.20 1.30 0.88
CA THR A 105 -3.99 2.20 2.02
C THR A 105 -4.80 3.48 1.89
N GLY A 106 -4.93 4.04 0.68
CA GLY A 106 -5.74 5.22 0.40
C GLY A 106 -7.25 4.99 0.59
N TYR A 107 -7.74 3.79 0.27
CA TYR A 107 -9.15 3.44 0.46
C TYR A 107 -9.53 3.27 1.93
N GLN A 108 -8.65 2.77 2.77
CA GLN A 108 -8.90 2.60 4.20
C GLN A 108 -8.99 3.94 4.95
N GLY A 109 -8.36 4.99 4.43
CA GLY A 109 -8.44 6.35 4.95
C GLY A 109 -9.61 7.17 4.41
N SER A 110 -10.40 6.64 3.47
CA SER A 110 -11.51 7.36 2.86
C SER A 110 -12.77 7.30 3.73
N PRO A 111 -13.44 8.45 4.01
CA PRO A 111 -14.73 8.46 4.70
C PRO A 111 -15.86 7.78 3.89
N TYR A 112 -15.62 7.42 2.64
CA TYR A 112 -16.58 6.74 1.77
C TYR A 112 -16.53 5.21 1.86
N GLY A 113 -15.79 4.61 2.80
CA GLY A 113 -15.69 3.18 3.00
C GLY A 113 -15.10 2.39 1.81
N PRO A 114 -14.71 1.14 2.03
CA PRO A 114 -14.26 0.29 0.94
C PRO A 114 -15.46 -0.01 0.03
N TYR A 115 -15.39 0.45 -1.23
CA TYR A 115 -16.33 -0.06 -2.23
C TYR A 115 -16.19 -1.59 -2.28
N PRO A 116 -17.30 -2.37 -2.27
CA PRO A 116 -17.26 -3.82 -2.26
C PRO A 116 -16.93 -4.39 -3.65
N TYR A 117 -15.88 -3.87 -4.27
CA TYR A 117 -15.29 -4.53 -5.43
C TYR A 117 -14.21 -5.44 -4.91
N GLY A 118 -14.57 -6.73 -4.80
CA GLY A 118 -13.65 -7.82 -4.51
C GLY A 118 -12.44 -7.83 -5.46
N PRO A 119 -11.41 -8.63 -5.13
CA PRO A 119 -10.19 -8.69 -5.92
C PRO A 119 -10.56 -9.03 -7.36
N TYR A 120 -10.25 -8.11 -8.28
CA TYR A 120 -10.39 -8.40 -9.71
C TYR A 120 -9.53 -9.62 -10.03
N PRO A 121 -10.11 -10.72 -10.54
CA PRO A 121 -9.29 -11.78 -11.09
C PRO A 121 -8.54 -11.18 -12.28
N TYR A 122 -7.22 -11.21 -12.20
CA TYR A 122 -6.31 -10.79 -13.26
C TYR A 122 -6.47 -11.77 -14.44
N TYR A 123 -7.49 -11.54 -15.28
CA TYR A 123 -7.59 -12.11 -16.62
C TYR A 123 -7.27 -11.00 -17.61
N GLY A 124 -6.14 -11.17 -18.31
CA GLY A 124 -5.77 -10.35 -19.44
C GLY A 124 -6.87 -10.38 -20.51
N GLY A 125 -7.67 -9.35 -20.53
CA GLY A 125 -8.70 -9.11 -21.55
C GLY A 125 -8.99 -7.61 -21.54
N TYR A 126 -8.87 -6.97 -22.68
CA TYR A 126 -9.16 -5.57 -22.90
C TYR A 126 -10.53 -5.21 -22.30
N PRO A 127 -10.67 -4.09 -21.55
CA PRO A 127 -11.98 -3.67 -21.10
C PRO A 127 -12.79 -3.23 -22.32
N TYR A 128 -13.75 -4.04 -22.70
CA TYR A 128 -14.84 -3.56 -23.56
C TYR A 128 -15.52 -2.43 -22.79
N TRP A 129 -15.52 -1.25 -23.40
CA TRP A 129 -16.34 -0.13 -23.00
C TRP A 129 -17.81 -0.54 -23.10
N TYR A 130 -18.39 -1.00 -22.00
CA TYR A 130 -19.84 -0.95 -21.84
C TYR A 130 -20.18 0.49 -21.45
N GLY A 131 -20.53 1.29 -22.46
CA GLY A 131 -21.24 2.53 -22.25
C GLY A 131 -22.54 2.25 -21.48
N PRO A 132 -23.06 3.22 -20.71
CA PRO A 132 -24.34 3.05 -20.04
C PRO A 132 -25.41 2.70 -21.10
N PRO A 133 -26.34 1.78 -20.80
CA PRO A 133 -27.42 1.47 -21.74
C PRO A 133 -28.23 2.75 -21.95
N ILE A 134 -28.21 3.23 -23.21
CA ILE A 134 -29.09 4.33 -23.62
C ILE A 134 -30.49 3.76 -23.58
N GLY A 135 -31.22 4.03 -22.52
CA GLY A 135 -32.63 3.72 -22.43
C GLY A 135 -33.40 4.58 -23.43
N VAL A 136 -33.72 4.02 -24.59
CA VAL A 136 -34.67 4.65 -25.52
C VAL A 136 -36.05 4.49 -24.91
N GLY A 137 -36.50 5.49 -24.17
CA GLY A 137 -37.88 5.57 -23.68
C GLY A 137 -38.82 5.92 -24.86
N ILE A 138 -39.53 4.93 -25.38
CA ILE A 138 -40.64 5.17 -26.29
C ILE A 138 -41.84 5.60 -25.44
N GLY A 139 -42.06 6.91 -25.34
CA GLY A 139 -43.23 7.47 -24.69
C GLY A 139 -44.44 7.38 -25.60
N PHE A 140 -45.37 6.47 -25.33
CA PHE A 140 -46.71 6.50 -25.92
C PHE A 140 -47.55 7.53 -25.18
N GLY A 141 -47.69 8.74 -25.77
CA GLY A 141 -48.61 9.76 -25.34
C GLY A 141 -50.06 9.39 -25.71
N TRP A 142 -50.88 9.10 -24.70
CA TRP A 142 -52.34 9.03 -24.90
C TRP A 142 -52.89 10.43 -24.70
N GLY A 143 -53.28 11.05 -25.82
CA GLY A 143 -54.02 12.29 -25.82
C GLY A 143 -55.46 12.04 -25.42
N HIS A 144 -55.87 12.56 -24.26
CA HIS A 144 -57.29 12.69 -23.92
C HIS A 144 -57.80 14.03 -24.44
N HIS A 145 -58.64 13.92 -25.48
CA HIS A 145 -59.45 15.03 -26.00
C HIS A 145 -60.69 15.17 -25.12
N TRP A 146 -60.85 16.32 -24.45
CA TRP A 146 -62.11 16.70 -23.80
C TRP A 146 -62.73 17.88 -24.57
N ARG A 147 -64.00 17.69 -24.94
CA ARG A 147 -64.91 18.73 -25.41
C ARG A 147 -65.38 19.56 -24.22
#